data_9bae5c13f8cf2453c8f695a4ba74d6bb
#
_entry.id   9bae5c13f8cf2453c8f695a4ba74d6bb
#
_cell.length_a   1.000
_cell.length_b   1.000
_cell.length_c   1.000
_cell.angle_alpha   90.00
_cell.angle_beta   90.00
_cell.angle_gamma   90.00
#
_symmetry.space_group_name_H-M   'P 1'
#
loop_
_entity.id
_entity.type
_entity.pdbx_description
1 polymer ?
#
loop_
_entity_poly.entity_id
_entity_poly.type
_entity_poly.pdbx_seq_one_letter_code
_entity_poly.pdbx_strand_id
1 'polypeptide(L)'
;VGSEMCIRDRYDSETREYLIYIPSTYDHNSPTPILFAFHGFGGYNQYFINTADFRSLADQFNFIAVYPQGLVCGDGTTWNTNPPGGDNKCSQDDIGFFAALLSEISGNYNIDSSKVFLTGYSNGADFSYSMACYQSSLVTAIAPVSGLMPMEDASSECQPSHATSVMIFNGTIDYSRPYNGIDGYMMGVDQTVAYWSQYNNTDSSPQTNIVGDIENYTYLNGDNNTSVDLFKIVNGDHYWFSLSYNGNSMEELMWNFFSSN
;
A
#
# COMPACT_ATOMS: atom_id res chain seq x y z
N VAL A 1 14.43 19.86 -8.04
CA VAL A 1 13.64 18.75 -8.56
C VAL A 1 14.45 17.48 -8.36
N GLY A 2 13.83 16.45 -7.76
CA GLY A 2 14.47 15.15 -7.56
C GLY A 2 14.77 14.41 -8.87
N SER A 3 15.37 13.24 -8.76
CA SER A 3 15.76 12.40 -9.90
C SER A 3 14.85 11.18 -10.00
N GLU A 4 14.26 10.97 -11.18
CA GLU A 4 13.53 9.76 -11.55
C GLU A 4 14.42 8.83 -12.36
N MET A 5 14.48 7.56 -11.99
CA MET A 5 15.28 6.54 -12.67
C MET A 5 14.46 5.27 -12.86
N CYS A 6 14.58 4.67 -14.06
CA CYS A 6 14.10 3.33 -14.34
C CYS A 6 15.25 2.35 -14.12
N ILE A 7 15.06 1.39 -13.24
CA ILE A 7 16.08 0.39 -12.90
C ILE A 7 15.54 -0.98 -13.28
N ARG A 8 16.41 -1.83 -13.81
CA ARG A 8 16.15 -3.23 -14.12
C ARG A 8 17.14 -4.10 -13.40
N ASP A 9 16.63 -5.07 -12.66
CA ASP A 9 17.45 -6.06 -11.99
C ASP A 9 16.85 -7.47 -12.16
N ARG A 10 17.52 -8.48 -11.66
CA ARG A 10 17.08 -9.88 -11.74
C ARG A 10 16.72 -10.40 -10.36
N TYR A 11 15.51 -10.94 -10.27
CA TYR A 11 15.05 -11.70 -9.13
C TYR A 11 14.45 -13.02 -9.60
N ASP A 12 14.84 -14.13 -8.99
CA ASP A 12 14.40 -15.50 -9.29
C ASP A 12 14.45 -15.83 -10.81
N SER A 13 15.57 -15.47 -11.45
CA SER A 13 15.82 -15.62 -12.90
C SER A 13 14.96 -14.75 -13.82
N GLU A 14 14.02 -13.97 -13.29
CA GLU A 14 13.18 -13.04 -14.03
C GLU A 14 13.80 -11.62 -14.02
N THR A 15 13.57 -10.87 -15.10
CA THR A 15 13.91 -9.45 -15.14
C THR A 15 12.80 -8.67 -14.45
N ARG A 16 13.13 -7.96 -13.38
CA ARG A 16 12.22 -7.07 -12.67
C ARG A 16 12.59 -5.62 -12.95
N GLU A 17 11.59 -4.77 -12.97
CA GLU A 17 11.76 -3.34 -13.24
C GLU A 17 11.09 -2.51 -12.14
N TYR A 18 11.66 -1.36 -11.82
CA TYR A 18 11.02 -0.37 -10.97
C TYR A 18 11.45 1.04 -11.35
N LEU A 19 10.57 2.01 -11.12
CA LEU A 19 10.92 3.42 -11.12
C LEU A 19 11.22 3.83 -9.68
N ILE A 20 12.26 4.63 -9.51
CA ILE A 20 12.60 5.23 -8.21
C ILE A 20 12.74 6.73 -8.38
N TYR A 21 12.11 7.48 -7.49
CA TYR A 21 12.25 8.92 -7.37
C TYR A 21 13.02 9.26 -6.11
N ILE A 22 14.19 9.87 -6.29
CA ILE A 22 15.04 10.35 -5.20
C ILE A 22 14.77 11.84 -5.03
N PRO A 23 14.33 12.31 -3.85
CA PRO A 23 14.03 13.72 -3.63
C PRO A 23 15.28 14.57 -3.75
N SER A 24 15.11 15.83 -4.17
CA SER A 24 16.21 16.78 -4.30
C SER A 24 16.90 17.12 -2.97
N THR A 25 16.24 16.81 -1.87
CA THR A 25 16.71 17.02 -0.49
C THR A 25 17.38 15.79 0.12
N TYR A 26 17.49 14.69 -0.64
CA TYR A 26 18.14 13.47 -0.15
C TYR A 26 19.56 13.71 0.33
N ASP A 27 19.85 13.26 1.54
CA ASP A 27 21.19 13.27 2.13
C ASP A 27 21.58 11.84 2.54
N HIS A 28 22.62 11.33 1.90
CA HIS A 28 23.16 9.99 2.20
C HIS A 28 23.55 9.78 3.68
N ASN A 29 23.81 10.84 4.42
CA ASN A 29 24.18 10.76 5.84
C ASN A 29 22.96 10.69 6.78
N SER A 30 21.75 10.88 6.26
CA SER A 30 20.51 10.88 7.04
C SER A 30 19.59 9.74 6.63
N PRO A 31 19.11 8.88 7.55
CA PRO A 31 18.14 7.86 7.24
C PRO A 31 16.87 8.47 6.63
N THR A 32 16.42 7.94 5.49
CA THR A 32 15.34 8.49 4.68
C THR A 32 14.18 7.51 4.59
N PRO A 33 12.91 7.93 4.87
CA PRO A 33 11.73 7.09 4.66
C PRO A 33 11.58 6.64 3.22
N ILE A 34 10.94 5.49 3.01
CA ILE A 34 10.66 4.93 1.69
C ILE A 34 9.19 4.57 1.53
N LEU A 35 8.61 4.92 0.38
CA LEU A 35 7.24 4.60 0.00
C LEU A 35 7.23 3.77 -1.29
N PHE A 36 6.60 2.60 -1.24
CA PHE A 36 6.34 1.78 -2.42
C PHE A 36 4.88 1.96 -2.87
N ALA A 37 4.68 2.18 -4.17
CA ALA A 37 3.38 2.33 -4.79
C ALA A 37 3.17 1.27 -5.88
N PHE A 38 2.22 0.35 -5.68
CA PHE A 38 1.96 -0.80 -6.53
C PHE A 38 0.78 -0.54 -7.47
N HIS A 39 0.98 -0.69 -8.79
CA HIS A 39 -0.07 -0.54 -9.80
C HIS A 39 -1.13 -1.65 -9.72
N GLY A 40 -2.31 -1.42 -10.29
CA GLY A 40 -3.37 -2.42 -10.43
C GLY A 40 -3.09 -3.44 -11.55
N PHE A 41 -3.96 -4.44 -11.70
CA PHE A 41 -3.89 -5.44 -12.76
C PHE A 41 -3.85 -4.77 -14.15
N GLY A 42 -2.96 -5.26 -15.02
CA GLY A 42 -2.73 -4.70 -16.36
C GLY A 42 -2.02 -3.35 -16.38
N GLY A 43 -1.62 -2.82 -15.20
CA GLY A 43 -0.97 -1.53 -15.07
C GLY A 43 0.53 -1.56 -15.39
N TYR A 44 1.07 -0.36 -15.63
CA TYR A 44 2.50 -0.14 -15.82
C TYR A 44 2.99 0.97 -14.89
N ASN A 45 4.15 0.76 -14.27
CA ASN A 45 4.76 1.73 -13.36
C ASN A 45 4.94 3.12 -13.98
N GLN A 46 5.29 3.19 -15.29
CA GLN A 46 5.47 4.43 -16.06
C GLN A 46 4.21 5.31 -16.13
N TYR A 47 3.03 4.69 -16.06
CA TYR A 47 1.76 5.42 -16.02
C TYR A 47 1.29 5.63 -14.59
N PHE A 48 1.53 4.64 -13.73
CA PHE A 48 1.08 4.70 -12.35
C PHE A 48 1.76 5.79 -11.54
N ILE A 49 3.04 6.09 -11.81
CA ILE A 49 3.76 7.21 -11.19
C ILE A 49 3.09 8.57 -11.44
N ASN A 50 2.34 8.72 -12.54
CA ASN A 50 1.59 9.94 -12.84
C ASN A 50 0.16 9.90 -12.29
N THR A 51 -0.35 8.73 -11.93
CA THR A 51 -1.65 8.53 -11.30
C THR A 51 -1.53 8.72 -9.79
N ALA A 52 -0.58 8.05 -9.18
CA ALA A 52 -0.22 8.15 -7.77
C ALA A 52 1.07 9.00 -7.65
N ASP A 53 0.97 10.29 -7.90
CA ASP A 53 2.14 11.17 -7.98
C ASP A 53 2.58 11.68 -6.61
N PHE A 54 3.57 11.01 -6.03
CA PHE A 54 4.18 11.40 -4.76
C PHE A 54 5.43 12.26 -4.91
N ARG A 55 5.88 12.61 -6.13
CA ARG A 55 7.17 13.28 -6.37
C ARG A 55 7.29 14.63 -5.68
N SER A 56 6.24 15.47 -5.76
CA SER A 56 6.25 16.77 -5.09
C SER A 56 6.28 16.64 -3.56
N LEU A 57 5.57 15.66 -3.01
CA LEU A 57 5.59 15.36 -1.58
C LEU A 57 6.95 14.78 -1.16
N ALA A 58 7.57 13.94 -2.01
CA ALA A 58 8.91 13.41 -1.77
C ALA A 58 9.95 14.55 -1.66
N ASP A 59 9.91 15.52 -2.57
CA ASP A 59 10.78 16.70 -2.48
C ASP A 59 10.50 17.56 -1.23
N GLN A 60 9.23 17.69 -0.84
CA GLN A 60 8.84 18.51 0.31
C GLN A 60 9.20 17.87 1.64
N PHE A 61 9.03 16.56 1.77
CA PHE A 61 9.14 15.83 3.04
C PHE A 61 10.32 14.88 3.13
N ASN A 62 11.17 14.84 2.12
CA ASN A 62 12.39 14.05 2.05
C ASN A 62 12.16 12.55 2.24
N PHE A 63 11.41 11.93 1.34
CA PHE A 63 11.27 10.47 1.27
C PHE A 63 11.53 9.95 -0.16
N ILE A 64 11.93 8.70 -0.29
CA ILE A 64 12.12 8.04 -1.57
C ILE A 64 10.80 7.38 -1.99
N ALA A 65 10.36 7.60 -3.24
CA ALA A 65 9.18 6.94 -3.79
C ALA A 65 9.59 5.89 -4.83
N VAL A 66 9.05 4.67 -4.72
CA VAL A 66 9.37 3.52 -5.57
C VAL A 66 8.10 2.98 -6.20
N TYR A 67 8.14 2.74 -7.50
CA TYR A 67 7.02 2.20 -8.28
C TYR A 67 7.49 0.92 -8.98
N PRO A 68 7.35 -0.24 -8.33
CA PRO A 68 7.73 -1.51 -8.91
C PRO A 68 6.81 -1.91 -10.07
N GLN A 69 7.31 -2.75 -10.98
CA GLN A 69 6.55 -3.33 -12.07
C GLN A 69 6.21 -4.79 -11.79
N GLY A 70 4.91 -5.12 -11.79
CA GLY A 70 4.43 -6.49 -11.76
C GLY A 70 4.72 -7.23 -13.07
N LEU A 71 4.96 -8.53 -13.00
CA LEU A 71 5.19 -9.34 -14.19
C LEU A 71 3.90 -9.65 -14.94
N VAL A 72 4.03 -9.95 -16.22
CA VAL A 72 2.91 -10.40 -17.06
C VAL A 72 2.47 -11.80 -16.61
N CYS A 73 1.16 -11.94 -16.41
CA CYS A 73 0.52 -13.17 -16.02
C CYS A 73 -0.81 -13.29 -16.79
N GLY A 74 -0.84 -14.15 -17.80
CA GLY A 74 -1.98 -14.23 -18.70
C GLY A 74 -2.16 -12.93 -19.49
N ASP A 75 -3.31 -12.28 -19.31
CA ASP A 75 -3.72 -11.12 -20.11
C ASP A 75 -3.18 -9.77 -19.59
N GLY A 76 -2.42 -9.75 -18.50
CA GLY A 76 -1.93 -8.51 -17.93
C GLY A 76 -0.83 -8.66 -16.89
N THR A 77 -0.26 -7.53 -16.51
CA THR A 77 0.68 -7.44 -15.38
C THR A 77 -0.09 -7.59 -14.06
N THR A 78 0.51 -8.25 -13.08
CA THR A 78 -0.17 -8.53 -11.80
C THR A 78 0.82 -8.66 -10.65
N TRP A 79 0.28 -8.68 -9.43
CA TRP A 79 0.93 -9.03 -8.20
C TRP A 79 0.29 -10.29 -7.63
N ASN A 80 1.07 -11.31 -7.35
CA ASN A 80 0.63 -12.46 -6.59
C ASN A 80 0.54 -12.08 -5.10
N THR A 81 -0.61 -12.36 -4.50
CA THR A 81 -0.89 -11.97 -3.11
C THR A 81 -0.53 -13.05 -2.09
N ASN A 82 -0.21 -14.26 -2.54
CA ASN A 82 0.17 -15.38 -1.68
C ASN A 82 1.64 -15.77 -1.87
N PRO A 83 2.27 -16.39 -0.86
CA PRO A 83 3.59 -16.98 -1.01
C PRO A 83 3.62 -18.04 -2.13
N PRO A 84 4.81 -18.39 -2.64
CA PRO A 84 4.95 -19.49 -3.60
C PRO A 84 4.27 -20.77 -3.13
N GLY A 85 3.42 -21.34 -3.99
CA GLY A 85 2.63 -22.54 -3.68
C GLY A 85 1.23 -22.25 -3.13
N GLY A 86 0.90 -21.01 -2.80
CA GLY A 86 -0.46 -20.57 -2.49
C GLY A 86 -1.34 -20.43 -3.74
N ASP A 87 -2.59 -19.99 -3.56
CA ASP A 87 -3.54 -19.77 -4.66
C ASP A 87 -3.21 -18.49 -5.44
N ASN A 88 -2.21 -18.58 -6.29
CA ASN A 88 -1.72 -17.51 -7.15
C ASN A 88 -2.07 -17.77 -8.61
N LYS A 89 -2.31 -16.70 -9.38
CA LYS A 89 -2.53 -16.80 -10.84
C LYS A 89 -1.32 -17.34 -11.59
N CYS A 90 -0.12 -17.01 -11.13
CA CYS A 90 1.15 -17.35 -11.75
C CYS A 90 2.19 -17.75 -10.70
N SER A 91 3.32 -18.25 -11.19
CA SER A 91 4.36 -18.84 -10.33
C SER A 91 5.37 -17.84 -9.77
N GLN A 92 5.34 -16.57 -10.18
CA GLN A 92 6.30 -15.58 -9.70
C GLN A 92 6.16 -15.33 -8.19
N ASP A 93 7.29 -15.19 -7.51
CA ASP A 93 7.36 -14.81 -6.10
C ASP A 93 7.43 -13.29 -5.95
N ASP A 94 6.28 -12.63 -5.91
CA ASP A 94 6.23 -11.16 -5.72
C ASP A 94 6.48 -10.77 -4.27
N ILE A 95 6.14 -11.63 -3.31
CA ILE A 95 6.40 -11.40 -1.88
C ILE A 95 7.89 -11.37 -1.58
N GLY A 96 8.63 -12.37 -2.06
CA GLY A 96 10.08 -12.38 -1.94
C GLY A 96 10.75 -11.29 -2.76
N PHE A 97 10.20 -10.94 -3.93
CA PHE A 97 10.69 -9.81 -4.73
C PHE A 97 10.64 -8.49 -3.95
N PHE A 98 9.58 -8.19 -3.22
CA PHE A 98 9.51 -6.97 -2.41
C PHE A 98 10.67 -6.90 -1.40
N ALA A 99 10.93 -7.97 -0.68
CA ALA A 99 12.01 -8.02 0.30
C ALA A 99 13.39 -7.84 -0.36
N ALA A 100 13.62 -8.48 -1.51
CA ALA A 100 14.85 -8.33 -2.28
C ALA A 100 15.03 -6.89 -2.80
N LEU A 101 13.96 -6.28 -3.33
CA LEU A 101 13.96 -4.91 -3.82
C LEU A 101 14.27 -3.90 -2.70
N LEU A 102 13.63 -4.03 -1.54
CA LEU A 102 13.92 -3.17 -0.40
C LEU A 102 15.38 -3.33 0.05
N SER A 103 15.91 -4.56 0.07
CA SER A 103 17.31 -4.84 0.41
C SER A 103 18.28 -4.21 -0.59
N GLU A 104 18.01 -4.31 -1.89
CA GLU A 104 18.82 -3.70 -2.96
C GLU A 104 18.85 -2.17 -2.81
N ILE A 105 17.68 -1.55 -2.63
CA ILE A 105 17.58 -0.09 -2.48
C ILE A 105 18.32 0.36 -1.20
N SER A 106 18.16 -0.38 -0.10
CA SER A 106 18.85 -0.08 1.17
C SER A 106 20.38 -0.26 1.09
N GLY A 107 20.86 -1.07 0.14
CA GLY A 107 22.29 -1.19 -0.15
C GLY A 107 22.87 0.03 -0.90
N ASN A 108 22.03 0.78 -1.60
CA ASN A 108 22.44 1.93 -2.42
C ASN A 108 22.07 3.28 -1.76
N TYR A 109 21.05 3.32 -0.92
CA TYR A 109 20.55 4.52 -0.27
C TYR A 109 20.43 4.30 1.24
N ASN A 110 20.60 5.36 2.02
CA ASN A 110 20.46 5.33 3.48
C ASN A 110 18.96 5.36 3.85
N ILE A 111 18.33 4.18 3.87
CA ILE A 111 16.90 4.01 4.17
C ILE A 111 16.67 3.90 5.68
N ASP A 112 15.65 4.60 6.18
CA ASP A 112 15.12 4.39 7.53
C ASP A 112 14.26 3.13 7.55
N SER A 113 14.82 2.03 8.03
CA SER A 113 14.12 0.74 8.10
C SER A 113 12.89 0.73 9.02
N SER A 114 12.72 1.75 9.86
CA SER A 114 11.53 1.94 10.68
C SER A 114 10.43 2.73 9.97
N LYS A 115 10.67 3.18 8.73
CA LYS A 115 9.77 4.03 7.92
C LYS A 115 9.62 3.51 6.50
N VAL A 116 9.14 2.28 6.39
CA VAL A 116 8.83 1.61 5.12
C VAL A 116 7.32 1.56 4.93
N PHE A 117 6.83 2.32 3.97
CA PHE A 117 5.42 2.54 3.73
C PHE A 117 4.99 1.94 2.39
N LEU A 118 3.76 1.41 2.34
CA LEU A 118 3.21 0.82 1.12
C LEU A 118 1.87 1.44 0.78
N THR A 119 1.66 1.65 -0.50
CA THR A 119 0.34 1.93 -1.08
C THR A 119 0.19 1.16 -2.38
N GLY A 120 -1.03 1.04 -2.87
CA GLY A 120 -1.30 0.42 -4.15
C GLY A 120 -2.76 0.59 -4.56
N TYR A 121 -3.02 0.33 -5.83
CA TYR A 121 -4.32 0.42 -6.45
C TYR A 121 -4.84 -0.96 -6.83
N SER A 122 -6.11 -1.27 -6.53
CA SER A 122 -6.74 -2.52 -6.98
C SER A 122 -5.92 -3.76 -6.57
N ASN A 123 -5.45 -4.58 -7.50
CA ASN A 123 -4.53 -5.70 -7.22
C ASN A 123 -3.25 -5.29 -6.49
N GLY A 124 -2.72 -4.08 -6.73
CA GLY A 124 -1.59 -3.55 -5.95
C GLY A 124 -1.97 -3.17 -4.51
N ALA A 125 -3.24 -2.81 -4.27
CA ALA A 125 -3.77 -2.61 -2.93
C ALA A 125 -3.98 -3.95 -2.21
N ASP A 126 -4.52 -4.97 -2.90
CA ASP A 126 -4.61 -6.34 -2.39
C ASP A 126 -3.21 -6.85 -1.96
N PHE A 127 -2.20 -6.59 -2.81
CA PHE A 127 -0.80 -6.92 -2.54
C PHE A 127 -0.23 -6.17 -1.32
N SER A 128 -0.61 -4.91 -1.10
CA SER A 128 -0.18 -4.15 0.08
C SER A 128 -0.67 -4.78 1.39
N TYR A 129 -1.90 -5.33 1.42
CA TYR A 129 -2.39 -6.12 2.56
C TYR A 129 -1.54 -7.39 2.77
N SER A 130 -1.22 -8.10 1.69
CA SER A 130 -0.37 -9.31 1.76
C SER A 130 1.01 -8.98 2.32
N MET A 131 1.61 -7.86 1.94
CA MET A 131 2.90 -7.43 2.49
C MET A 131 2.83 -7.15 4.00
N ALA A 132 1.75 -6.50 4.46
CA ALA A 132 1.54 -6.28 5.89
C ALA A 132 1.39 -7.59 6.68
N CYS A 133 0.94 -8.67 6.03
CA CYS A 133 0.87 -10.01 6.63
C CYS A 133 2.19 -10.77 6.54
N TYR A 134 2.68 -11.00 5.33
CA TYR A 134 3.80 -11.93 5.08
C TYR A 134 5.18 -11.29 5.24
N GLN A 135 5.29 -9.97 5.09
CA GLN A 135 6.53 -9.19 5.24
C GLN A 135 6.40 -8.12 6.34
N SER A 136 5.57 -8.37 7.34
CA SER A 136 5.24 -7.42 8.40
C SER A 136 6.47 -6.83 9.09
N SER A 137 7.54 -7.62 9.28
CA SER A 137 8.79 -7.12 9.89
C SER A 137 9.50 -6.04 9.06
N LEU A 138 9.14 -5.88 7.78
CA LEU A 138 9.69 -4.90 6.86
C LEU A 138 8.74 -3.72 6.62
N VAL A 139 7.47 -3.80 7.05
CA VAL A 139 6.42 -2.83 6.70
C VAL A 139 5.96 -2.09 7.95
N THR A 140 5.99 -0.76 7.92
CA THR A 140 5.57 0.10 9.05
C THR A 140 4.08 0.43 8.97
N ALA A 141 3.59 0.86 7.81
CA ALA A 141 2.20 1.18 7.59
C ALA A 141 1.79 1.00 6.12
N ILE A 142 0.48 0.79 5.88
CA ILE A 142 -0.05 0.62 4.52
C ILE A 142 -1.24 1.57 4.26
N ALA A 143 -1.42 1.96 2.98
CA ALA A 143 -2.55 2.79 2.53
C ALA A 143 -3.14 2.24 1.21
N PRO A 144 -3.86 1.11 1.23
CA PRO A 144 -4.48 0.51 0.05
C PRO A 144 -5.65 1.33 -0.50
N VAL A 145 -5.75 1.42 -1.86
CA VAL A 145 -6.79 2.16 -2.58
C VAL A 145 -7.57 1.24 -3.50
N SER A 146 -8.90 1.21 -3.36
CA SER A 146 -9.81 0.39 -4.19
C SER A 146 -9.36 -1.07 -4.26
N GLY A 147 -8.89 -1.62 -3.14
CA GLY A 147 -8.49 -3.01 -2.97
C GLY A 147 -9.25 -3.67 -1.84
N LEU A 148 -9.17 -4.98 -1.78
CA LEU A 148 -9.75 -5.79 -0.72
C LEU A 148 -8.67 -6.70 -0.11
N MET A 149 -8.78 -6.96 1.17
CA MET A 149 -7.91 -7.91 1.84
C MET A 149 -8.28 -9.34 1.41
N PRO A 150 -7.35 -10.14 0.84
CA PRO A 150 -7.59 -11.55 0.56
C PRO A 150 -8.00 -12.31 1.83
N MET A 151 -8.98 -13.21 1.73
CA MET A 151 -9.44 -13.97 2.91
C MET A 151 -8.37 -14.92 3.45
N GLU A 152 -7.49 -15.39 2.60
CA GLU A 152 -6.34 -16.22 3.02
C GLU A 152 -5.41 -15.45 3.97
N ASP A 153 -5.18 -14.16 3.71
CA ASP A 153 -4.37 -13.32 4.59
C ASP A 153 -4.99 -13.13 5.98
N ALA A 154 -6.33 -13.10 6.05
CA ALA A 154 -7.07 -13.00 7.32
C ALA A 154 -7.24 -14.35 8.03
N SER A 155 -6.78 -15.43 7.43
CA SER A 155 -6.71 -16.75 8.04
C SER A 155 -5.60 -16.81 9.10
N SER A 156 -5.32 -18.02 9.60
CA SER A 156 -4.21 -18.24 10.55
C SER A 156 -2.82 -17.88 10.01
N GLU A 157 -2.69 -17.61 8.73
CA GLU A 157 -1.42 -17.27 8.07
C GLU A 157 -1.08 -15.77 8.16
N CYS A 158 -2.09 -14.88 8.18
CA CYS A 158 -1.85 -13.46 8.42
C CYS A 158 -1.60 -13.20 9.92
N GLN A 159 -0.35 -13.29 10.31
CA GLN A 159 0.08 -13.02 11.68
C GLN A 159 1.24 -12.04 11.66
N PRO A 160 0.97 -10.73 11.48
CA PRO A 160 2.02 -9.72 11.49
C PRO A 160 2.89 -9.81 12.75
N SER A 161 4.16 -9.47 12.68
CA SER A 161 5.07 -9.51 13.83
C SER A 161 4.81 -8.38 14.84
N HIS A 162 4.04 -7.35 14.43
CA HIS A 162 3.69 -6.19 15.24
C HIS A 162 2.39 -5.57 14.72
N ALA A 163 1.75 -4.72 15.54
CA ALA A 163 0.64 -3.88 15.11
C ALA A 163 1.08 -2.98 13.94
N THR A 164 0.24 -2.89 12.91
CA THR A 164 0.53 -2.16 11.66
C THR A 164 -0.57 -1.16 11.39
N SER A 165 -0.23 0.11 11.21
CA SER A 165 -1.21 1.15 10.87
C SER A 165 -1.72 0.98 9.45
N VAL A 166 -3.05 1.12 9.26
CA VAL A 166 -3.73 0.89 7.98
C VAL A 166 -4.68 2.04 7.65
N MET A 167 -4.50 2.69 6.49
CA MET A 167 -5.41 3.71 5.97
C MET A 167 -6.06 3.20 4.68
N ILE A 168 -7.37 3.08 4.65
CA ILE A 168 -8.14 2.39 3.59
C ILE A 168 -8.96 3.41 2.81
N PHE A 169 -8.91 3.35 1.46
CA PHE A 169 -9.75 4.17 0.57
C PHE A 169 -10.58 3.26 -0.34
N ASN A 170 -11.90 3.19 -0.12
CA ASN A 170 -12.80 2.39 -0.95
C ASN A 170 -14.10 3.11 -1.31
N GLY A 171 -14.52 2.93 -2.56
CA GLY A 171 -15.82 3.39 -3.07
C GLY A 171 -16.95 2.44 -2.75
N THR A 172 -18.17 2.98 -2.45
CA THR A 172 -19.31 2.14 -2.05
C THR A 172 -19.99 1.43 -3.22
N ILE A 173 -19.73 1.85 -4.48
CA ILE A 173 -20.27 1.22 -5.68
C ILE A 173 -19.18 0.63 -6.58
N ASP A 174 -18.00 0.36 -6.01
CA ASP A 174 -16.91 -0.31 -6.72
C ASP A 174 -17.39 -1.69 -7.23
N TYR A 175 -17.36 -1.87 -8.56
CA TYR A 175 -17.83 -3.10 -9.22
C TYR A 175 -16.72 -4.16 -9.30
N SER A 176 -15.45 -3.75 -9.24
CA SER A 176 -14.29 -4.64 -9.37
C SER A 176 -13.79 -5.17 -8.01
N ARG A 177 -13.89 -4.32 -7.00
CA ARG A 177 -13.61 -4.63 -5.59
C ARG A 177 -14.82 -4.23 -4.75
N PRO A 178 -15.93 -5.04 -4.80
CA PRO A 178 -17.18 -4.68 -4.15
C PRO A 178 -16.99 -4.38 -2.67
N TYR A 179 -17.59 -3.29 -2.19
CA TYR A 179 -17.44 -2.83 -0.80
C TYR A 179 -17.75 -3.93 0.23
N ASN A 180 -18.71 -4.79 -0.08
CA ASN A 180 -19.10 -5.92 0.78
C ASN A 180 -18.22 -7.17 0.62
N GLY A 181 -17.16 -7.08 -0.19
CA GLY A 181 -16.26 -8.21 -0.44
C GLY A 181 -16.72 -9.15 -1.54
N ILE A 182 -15.97 -10.23 -1.72
CA ILE A 182 -16.29 -11.33 -2.64
C ILE A 182 -16.36 -12.59 -1.80
N ASP A 183 -17.55 -13.15 -1.69
CA ASP A 183 -17.82 -14.28 -0.81
C ASP A 183 -16.89 -15.47 -1.05
N GLY A 184 -16.27 -15.96 0.02
CA GLY A 184 -15.28 -17.03 -0.02
C GLY A 184 -13.93 -16.67 -0.62
N TYR A 185 -13.69 -15.37 -0.96
CA TYR A 185 -12.46 -14.97 -1.66
C TYR A 185 -11.79 -13.71 -1.11
N MET A 186 -12.55 -12.63 -0.87
CA MET A 186 -12.01 -11.38 -0.36
C MET A 186 -12.92 -10.78 0.70
N MET A 187 -12.34 -10.29 1.77
CA MET A 187 -13.06 -9.63 2.86
C MET A 187 -13.69 -8.32 2.38
N GLY A 188 -14.90 -8.04 2.87
CA GLY A 188 -15.48 -6.71 2.71
C GLY A 188 -14.69 -5.64 3.47
N VAL A 189 -14.87 -4.38 3.06
CA VAL A 189 -14.13 -3.25 3.63
C VAL A 189 -14.35 -3.14 5.14
N ASP A 190 -15.61 -3.22 5.62
CA ASP A 190 -15.92 -3.14 7.05
C ASP A 190 -15.34 -4.33 7.83
N GLN A 191 -15.28 -5.51 7.21
CA GLN A 191 -14.64 -6.69 7.82
C GLN A 191 -13.12 -6.50 7.93
N THR A 192 -12.50 -5.93 6.89
CA THR A 192 -11.06 -5.60 6.88
C THR A 192 -10.73 -4.56 7.97
N VAL A 193 -11.54 -3.51 8.11
CA VAL A 193 -11.41 -2.52 9.20
C VAL A 193 -11.52 -3.20 10.57
N ALA A 194 -12.51 -4.06 10.75
CA ALA A 194 -12.71 -4.78 12.02
C ALA A 194 -11.51 -5.71 12.32
N TYR A 195 -11.00 -6.41 11.31
CA TYR A 195 -9.81 -7.28 11.44
C TYR A 195 -8.60 -6.48 11.95
N TRP A 196 -8.21 -5.40 11.24
CA TRP A 196 -7.04 -4.62 11.61
C TRP A 196 -7.23 -3.86 12.93
N SER A 197 -8.45 -3.36 13.21
CA SER A 197 -8.76 -2.71 14.50
C SER A 197 -8.61 -3.68 15.66
N GLN A 198 -9.10 -4.91 15.51
CA GLN A 198 -8.93 -5.95 16.52
C GLN A 198 -7.47 -6.39 16.65
N TYR A 199 -6.77 -6.58 15.53
CA TYR A 199 -5.36 -7.00 15.52
C TYR A 199 -4.47 -5.96 16.19
N ASN A 200 -4.67 -4.70 15.86
CA ASN A 200 -3.93 -3.57 16.43
C ASN A 200 -4.38 -3.18 17.84
N ASN A 201 -5.45 -3.78 18.37
CA ASN A 201 -6.02 -3.45 19.69
C ASN A 201 -6.42 -1.96 19.81
N THR A 202 -6.99 -1.38 18.74
CA THR A 202 -7.44 0.02 18.72
C THR A 202 -8.70 0.23 19.54
N ASP A 203 -9.12 1.49 19.71
CA ASP A 203 -10.43 1.83 20.29
C ASP A 203 -11.55 1.10 19.53
N SER A 204 -12.55 0.64 20.24
CA SER A 204 -13.70 -0.09 19.67
C SER A 204 -14.69 0.79 18.89
N SER A 205 -14.59 2.11 19.02
CA SER A 205 -15.44 3.08 18.35
C SER A 205 -14.58 4.14 17.64
N PRO A 206 -14.84 4.42 16.37
CA PRO A 206 -14.05 5.38 15.63
C PRO A 206 -14.42 6.83 15.99
N GLN A 207 -13.47 7.72 15.80
CA GLN A 207 -13.78 9.12 15.54
C GLN A 207 -14.31 9.23 14.12
N THR A 208 -15.42 9.95 13.94
CA THR A 208 -16.07 10.08 12.64
C THR A 208 -16.07 11.53 12.18
N ASN A 209 -15.67 11.75 10.94
CA ASN A 209 -15.75 13.05 10.29
C ASN A 209 -16.26 12.90 8.84
N ILE A 210 -17.27 13.66 8.45
CA ILE A 210 -17.92 13.54 7.13
C ILE A 210 -17.76 14.88 6.39
N VAL A 211 -17.20 14.82 5.17
CA VAL A 211 -17.03 15.97 4.29
C VAL A 211 -17.56 15.61 2.90
N GLY A 212 -18.72 16.13 2.54
CA GLY A 212 -19.40 15.79 1.28
C GLY A 212 -19.71 14.30 1.20
N ASP A 213 -19.23 13.66 0.15
CA ASP A 213 -19.40 12.22 -0.09
C ASP A 213 -18.28 11.36 0.53
N ILE A 214 -17.43 11.93 1.40
CA ILE A 214 -16.33 11.24 2.05
C ILE A 214 -16.66 11.08 3.54
N GLU A 215 -16.81 9.84 3.98
CA GLU A 215 -16.96 9.46 5.38
C GLU A 215 -15.62 8.91 5.88
N ASN A 216 -14.99 9.59 6.84
CA ASN A 216 -13.77 9.12 7.48
C ASN A 216 -14.08 8.54 8.87
N TYR A 217 -13.56 7.36 9.13
CA TYR A 217 -13.66 6.63 10.39
C TYR A 217 -12.26 6.28 10.87
N THR A 218 -11.83 6.89 11.98
CA THR A 218 -10.48 6.72 12.54
C THR A 218 -10.55 5.97 13.87
N TYR A 219 -9.97 4.78 13.93
CA TYR A 219 -9.80 3.97 15.14
C TYR A 219 -8.39 4.20 15.68
N LEU A 220 -8.29 4.83 16.84
CA LEU A 220 -7.03 5.27 17.45
C LEU A 220 -6.57 4.36 18.59
N ASN A 221 -5.45 4.72 19.20
CA ASN A 221 -4.91 4.13 20.42
C ASN A 221 -4.57 2.64 20.32
N GLY A 222 -4.23 2.17 19.12
CA GLY A 222 -3.73 0.81 18.94
C GLY A 222 -2.35 0.59 19.59
N ASP A 223 -1.96 -0.67 19.70
CA ASP A 223 -0.63 -1.05 20.18
C ASP A 223 0.46 -0.35 19.37
N ASN A 224 1.51 0.10 20.02
CA ASN A 224 2.58 0.92 19.42
C ASN A 224 2.08 2.23 18.77
N ASN A 225 0.96 2.78 19.25
CA ASN A 225 0.34 4.01 18.75
C ASN A 225 -0.20 3.88 17.31
N THR A 226 -0.54 2.66 16.87
CA THR A 226 -1.13 2.43 15.55
C THR A 226 -2.57 2.93 15.46
N SER A 227 -3.02 3.18 14.23
CA SER A 227 -4.41 3.50 13.91
C SER A 227 -4.94 2.69 12.73
N VAL A 228 -6.27 2.61 12.61
CA VAL A 228 -6.96 2.14 11.42
C VAL A 228 -7.88 3.25 10.93
N ASP A 229 -7.63 3.73 9.73
CA ASP A 229 -8.38 4.82 9.11
C ASP A 229 -9.13 4.30 7.89
N LEU A 230 -10.45 4.51 7.84
CA LEU A 230 -11.26 4.24 6.67
C LEU A 230 -11.73 5.56 6.04
N PHE A 231 -11.39 5.79 4.80
CA PHE A 231 -12.00 6.78 3.91
C PHE A 231 -12.99 6.06 3.00
N LYS A 232 -14.27 6.10 3.37
CA LYS A 232 -15.37 5.53 2.60
C LYS A 232 -15.92 6.58 1.66
N ILE A 233 -15.77 6.36 0.36
CA ILE A 233 -16.22 7.29 -0.68
C ILE A 233 -17.62 6.86 -1.14
N VAL A 234 -18.63 7.60 -0.72
CA VAL A 234 -20.05 7.32 -1.05
C VAL A 234 -20.25 7.52 -2.54
N ASN A 235 -20.86 6.56 -3.21
CA ASN A 235 -20.98 6.48 -4.67
C ASN A 235 -19.65 6.51 -5.43
N GLY A 236 -18.51 6.31 -4.77
CA GLY A 236 -17.22 6.08 -5.42
C GLY A 236 -17.18 4.72 -6.10
N ASP A 237 -16.62 4.67 -7.30
CA ASP A 237 -16.40 3.46 -8.08
C ASP A 237 -14.92 3.03 -8.00
N HIS A 238 -14.46 2.16 -8.88
CA HIS A 238 -13.11 1.58 -8.90
C HIS A 238 -12.07 2.56 -9.44
N TYR A 239 -11.57 3.47 -8.60
CA TYR A 239 -10.62 4.51 -9.00
C TYR A 239 -9.44 4.66 -8.03
N TRP A 240 -8.33 5.19 -8.53
CA TRP A 240 -7.42 5.98 -7.72
C TRP A 240 -8.07 7.34 -7.55
N PHE A 241 -8.52 7.67 -6.33
CA PHE A 241 -9.43 8.80 -6.12
C PHE A 241 -8.73 10.16 -6.23
N SER A 242 -9.22 11.01 -7.12
CA SER A 242 -8.91 12.44 -7.10
C SER A 242 -9.86 13.12 -6.13
N LEU A 243 -9.52 13.11 -4.85
CA LEU A 243 -10.36 13.70 -3.79
C LEU A 243 -9.66 14.88 -3.11
N SER A 244 -10.46 15.72 -2.42
CA SER A 244 -9.97 16.71 -1.48
C SER A 244 -10.75 16.57 -0.18
N TYR A 245 -10.04 16.31 0.91
CA TYR A 245 -10.63 16.15 2.23
C TYR A 245 -9.92 17.07 3.22
N ASN A 246 -10.68 18.03 3.79
CA ASN A 246 -10.14 19.07 4.66
C ASN A 246 -8.96 19.85 4.04
N GLY A 247 -8.99 20.05 2.71
CA GLY A 247 -7.96 20.77 1.97
C GLY A 247 -6.75 19.95 1.54
N ASN A 248 -6.69 18.66 1.89
CA ASN A 248 -5.61 17.76 1.48
C ASN A 248 -6.06 16.86 0.33
N SER A 249 -5.16 16.56 -0.61
CA SER A 249 -5.31 15.48 -1.59
C SER A 249 -5.21 14.12 -0.91
N MET A 250 -5.53 13.04 -1.64
CA MET A 250 -5.38 11.67 -1.12
C MET A 250 -3.92 11.35 -0.79
N GLU A 251 -2.99 11.76 -1.63
CA GLU A 251 -1.55 11.56 -1.43
C GLU A 251 -1.04 12.33 -0.19
N GLU A 252 -1.54 13.54 0.05
CA GLU A 252 -1.21 14.32 1.25
C GLU A 252 -1.79 13.68 2.52
N LEU A 253 -3.02 13.13 2.46
CA LEU A 253 -3.60 12.37 3.57
C LEU A 253 -2.75 11.13 3.89
N MET A 254 -2.36 10.36 2.86
CA MET A 254 -1.48 9.21 3.03
C MET A 254 -0.14 9.59 3.64
N TRP A 255 0.50 10.66 3.15
CA TRP A 255 1.78 11.08 3.70
C TRP A 255 1.67 11.56 5.14
N ASN A 256 0.65 12.33 5.48
CA ASN A 256 0.39 12.77 6.86
C ASN A 256 0.20 11.57 7.80
N PHE A 257 -0.52 10.55 7.34
CA PHE A 257 -0.69 9.29 8.05
C PHE A 257 0.63 8.54 8.21
N PHE A 258 1.38 8.30 7.14
CA PHE A 258 2.66 7.61 7.17
C PHE A 258 3.69 8.29 8.08
N SER A 259 3.79 9.62 7.99
CA SER A 259 4.77 10.38 8.76
C SER A 259 4.49 10.44 10.26
N SER A 260 3.29 10.06 10.70
CA SER A 260 2.89 9.99 12.10
C SER A 260 3.12 8.60 12.74
N ASN A 261 3.55 7.61 11.95
CA ASN A 261 3.80 6.24 12.37
C ASN A 261 5.27 5.85 12.41
#